data_f9eab41a2c69b4df9f31f8aa4f489803
#
_entry.id   f9eab41a2c69b4df9f31f8aa4f489803
#
_cell.length_a   1.000
_cell.length_b   1.000
_cell.length_c   1.000
_cell.angle_alpha   90.00
_cell.angle_beta   90.00
_cell.angle_gamma   90.00
#
_symmetry.space_group_name_H-M   'P 1'
#
loop_
_entity.id
_entity.type
_entity.pdbx_description
1 polymer ?
#
loop_
_entity_poly.entity_id
_entity_poly.type
_entity_poly.pdbx_seq_one_letter_code
_entity_poly.pdbx_strand_id
1 'polypeptide(L)'
;MSEGKERAEARLSNLEAIEPLLGSLRVLSLSTMQMALNRQASLTEYAERFSLVAAQVRSLVGDKSPKREVEERFDYRPVEQSQVLAVIGSSRGICGQYNKQLARLAAERMQRKEELPTQVLAFGVRVQRALTQEGISFTGQDTLGHGSMPAYDLAARLMRQWSAAIQEG
;
A
#
# COMPACT_ATOMS: atom_id res chain seq x y z
N MET A 1 -38.15 -25.95 -23.02
CA MET A 1 -38.41 -24.67 -22.33
C MET A 1 -38.29 -24.76 -20.80
N SER A 2 -38.34 -25.94 -20.17
CA SER A 2 -38.24 -26.18 -18.71
C SER A 2 -36.85 -25.89 -18.14
N GLU A 3 -35.79 -26.34 -18.79
CA GLU A 3 -34.41 -26.30 -18.31
C GLU A 3 -33.85 -24.88 -18.13
N GLY A 4 -34.25 -23.96 -18.98
CA GLY A 4 -33.86 -22.56 -18.86
C GLY A 4 -34.49 -21.86 -17.63
N LYS A 5 -35.74 -22.22 -17.32
CA LYS A 5 -36.49 -21.68 -16.18
C LYS A 5 -35.89 -22.19 -14.86
N GLU A 6 -35.62 -23.49 -14.76
CA GLU A 6 -34.97 -24.09 -13.57
C GLU A 6 -33.60 -23.50 -13.28
N ARG A 7 -32.79 -23.25 -14.32
CA ARG A 7 -31.51 -22.59 -14.17
C ARG A 7 -31.62 -21.13 -13.69
N ALA A 8 -32.65 -20.42 -14.18
CA ALA A 8 -32.91 -19.06 -13.75
C ALA A 8 -33.37 -19.00 -12.29
N GLU A 9 -34.28 -19.90 -11.89
CA GLU A 9 -34.75 -20.03 -10.49
C GLU A 9 -33.60 -20.40 -9.54
N ALA A 10 -32.75 -21.33 -9.89
CA ALA A 10 -31.58 -21.68 -9.11
C ALA A 10 -30.58 -20.51 -8.94
N ARG A 11 -30.41 -19.72 -10.00
CA ARG A 11 -29.58 -18.50 -9.91
C ARG A 11 -30.20 -17.44 -9.03
N LEU A 12 -31.50 -17.23 -9.12
CA LEU A 12 -32.24 -16.28 -8.27
C LEU A 12 -32.11 -16.67 -6.80
N SER A 13 -32.37 -17.93 -6.47
CA SER A 13 -32.23 -18.45 -5.11
C SER A 13 -30.82 -18.27 -4.54
N ASN A 14 -29.79 -18.51 -5.36
CA ASN A 14 -28.41 -18.27 -4.96
C ASN A 14 -28.11 -16.78 -4.69
N LEU A 15 -28.67 -15.86 -5.51
CA LEU A 15 -28.52 -14.42 -5.31
C LEU A 15 -29.21 -13.94 -4.05
N GLU A 16 -30.44 -14.43 -3.80
CA GLU A 16 -31.21 -14.13 -2.57
C GLU A 16 -30.49 -14.61 -1.31
N ALA A 17 -29.80 -15.75 -1.38
CA ALA A 17 -29.01 -16.26 -0.26
C ALA A 17 -27.72 -15.43 0.00
N ILE A 18 -27.17 -14.79 -1.03
CA ILE A 18 -25.92 -14.01 -0.93
C ILE A 18 -26.21 -12.55 -0.48
N GLU A 19 -27.36 -11.99 -0.80
CA GLU A 19 -27.69 -10.60 -0.53
C GLU A 19 -27.54 -10.21 0.96
N PRO A 20 -28.04 -10.98 1.95
CA PRO A 20 -27.85 -10.67 3.36
C PRO A 20 -26.39 -10.69 3.81
N LEU A 21 -25.60 -11.59 3.21
CA LEU A 21 -24.15 -11.68 3.48
C LEU A 21 -23.42 -10.45 2.99
N LEU A 22 -23.76 -9.96 1.80
CA LEU A 22 -23.19 -8.72 1.26
C LEU A 22 -23.55 -7.50 2.10
N GLY A 23 -24.81 -7.45 2.61
CA GLY A 23 -25.24 -6.42 3.56
C GLY A 23 -24.38 -6.40 4.82
N SER A 24 -24.18 -7.55 5.44
CA SER A 24 -23.35 -7.70 6.65
C SER A 24 -21.89 -7.34 6.39
N LEU A 25 -21.31 -7.79 5.28
CA LEU A 25 -19.96 -7.43 4.87
C LEU A 25 -19.80 -5.92 4.63
N ARG A 26 -20.81 -5.27 4.06
CA ARG A 26 -20.82 -3.82 3.87
C ARG A 26 -20.75 -3.06 5.19
N VAL A 27 -21.56 -3.46 6.17
CA VAL A 27 -21.57 -2.82 7.51
C VAL A 27 -20.22 -3.00 8.20
N LEU A 28 -19.66 -4.20 8.21
CA LEU A 28 -18.34 -4.48 8.79
C LEU A 28 -17.22 -3.68 8.08
N SER A 29 -17.28 -3.58 6.75
CA SER A 29 -16.30 -2.82 5.98
C SER A 29 -16.39 -1.33 6.28
N LEU A 30 -17.59 -0.76 6.39
CA LEU A 30 -17.80 0.65 6.76
C LEU A 30 -17.27 0.94 8.16
N SER A 31 -17.54 0.07 9.14
CA SER A 31 -17.03 0.22 10.51
C SER A 31 -15.50 0.21 10.53
N THR A 32 -14.87 -0.75 9.83
CA THR A 32 -13.41 -0.82 9.74
C THR A 32 -12.81 0.40 9.05
N MET A 33 -13.44 0.88 7.98
CA MET A 33 -13.04 2.09 7.28
C MET A 33 -13.14 3.32 8.18
N GLN A 34 -14.23 3.47 8.94
CA GLN A 34 -14.40 4.58 9.87
C GLN A 34 -13.31 4.60 10.96
N MET A 35 -13.00 3.43 11.53
CA MET A 35 -11.89 3.31 12.49
C MET A 35 -10.54 3.70 11.87
N ALA A 36 -10.29 3.32 10.62
CA ALA A 36 -9.07 3.68 9.90
C ALA A 36 -8.97 5.18 9.64
N LEU A 37 -10.07 5.82 9.22
CA LEU A 37 -10.14 7.27 9.00
C LEU A 37 -9.92 8.06 10.29
N ASN A 38 -10.52 7.61 11.40
CA ASN A 38 -10.29 8.25 12.69
C ASN A 38 -8.84 8.17 13.16
N ARG A 39 -8.17 7.05 12.91
CA ARG A 39 -6.74 6.90 13.19
C ARG A 39 -5.86 7.74 12.26
N GLN A 40 -6.24 7.87 11.00
CA GLN A 40 -5.51 8.70 10.04
C GLN A 40 -5.44 10.16 10.52
N ALA A 41 -6.55 10.73 11.00
CA ALA A 41 -6.58 12.09 11.53
C ALA A 41 -5.58 12.28 12.67
N SER A 42 -5.57 11.36 13.65
CA SER A 42 -4.64 11.42 14.78
C SER A 42 -3.17 11.26 14.37
N LEU A 43 -2.90 10.40 13.38
CA LEU A 43 -1.55 10.20 12.85
C LEU A 43 -1.06 11.43 12.07
N THR A 44 -1.93 12.10 11.34
CA THR A 44 -1.60 13.34 10.63
C THR A 44 -1.23 14.44 11.62
N GLU A 45 -2.05 14.65 12.64
CA GLU A 45 -1.76 15.63 13.71
C GLU A 45 -0.42 15.31 14.42
N TYR A 46 -0.17 14.05 14.72
CA TYR A 46 1.10 13.62 15.32
C TYR A 46 2.28 13.91 14.39
N ALA A 47 2.18 13.59 13.11
CA ALA A 47 3.23 13.82 12.13
C ALA A 47 3.55 15.32 11.95
N GLU A 48 2.52 16.17 11.93
CA GLU A 48 2.67 17.63 11.88
C GLU A 48 3.41 18.16 13.12
N ARG A 49 2.99 17.76 14.31
CA ARG A 49 3.66 18.15 15.57
C ARG A 49 5.11 17.66 15.61
N PHE A 50 5.34 16.42 15.19
CA PHE A 50 6.70 15.87 15.12
C PHE A 50 7.58 16.66 14.15
N SER A 51 7.05 17.03 12.99
CA SER A 51 7.77 17.84 11.99
C SER A 51 8.18 19.20 12.53
N LEU A 52 7.29 19.86 13.30
CA LEU A 52 7.61 21.13 13.95
C LEU A 52 8.74 21.00 14.96
N VAL A 53 8.67 19.97 15.83
CA VAL A 53 9.72 19.71 16.80
C VAL A 53 11.06 19.38 16.12
N ALA A 54 11.02 18.55 15.08
CA ALA A 54 12.23 18.20 14.32
C ALA A 54 12.85 19.45 13.64
N ALA A 55 12.01 20.35 13.12
CA ALA A 55 12.49 21.62 12.55
C ALA A 55 13.12 22.52 13.61
N GLN A 56 12.54 22.62 14.80
CA GLN A 56 13.09 23.38 15.92
C GLN A 56 14.44 22.82 16.39
N VAL A 57 14.54 21.49 16.58
CA VAL A 57 15.79 20.84 16.95
C VAL A 57 16.86 21.10 15.89
N ARG A 58 16.51 20.98 14.60
CA ARG A 58 17.44 21.26 13.50
C ARG A 58 17.93 22.72 13.52
N SER A 59 17.07 23.70 13.85
CA SER A 59 17.44 25.10 13.95
C SER A 59 18.39 25.38 15.15
N LEU A 60 18.24 24.63 16.26
CA LEU A 60 19.07 24.77 17.45
C LEU A 60 20.46 24.10 17.30
N VAL A 61 20.50 22.98 16.57
CA VAL A 61 21.77 22.25 16.33
C VAL A 61 22.65 22.98 15.29
N GLY A 62 22.07 23.95 14.56
CA GLY A 62 22.73 24.66 13.46
C GLY A 62 23.03 23.70 12.30
N ASP A 63 23.57 24.22 11.23
CA ASP A 63 23.93 23.47 10.02
C ASP A 63 25.16 22.54 10.20
N LYS A 64 25.54 22.28 11.46
CA LYS A 64 26.36 21.12 11.86
C LYS A 64 25.46 19.88 11.78
N SER A 65 24.84 19.73 10.62
CA SER A 65 24.08 18.53 10.32
C SER A 65 25.00 17.33 10.50
N PRO A 66 24.61 16.32 11.28
CA PRO A 66 25.35 15.06 11.34
C PRO A 66 25.45 14.38 9.96
N LYS A 67 24.85 14.99 8.92
CA LYS A 67 25.03 14.55 7.54
C LYS A 67 26.49 14.36 7.17
N ARG A 68 27.37 15.33 7.51
CA ARG A 68 28.77 15.23 7.13
C ARG A 68 29.53 14.18 7.95
N GLU A 69 29.26 14.09 9.25
CA GLU A 69 29.87 13.06 10.11
C GLU A 69 29.27 11.67 9.85
N VAL A 70 27.98 11.59 9.51
CA VAL A 70 27.30 10.34 9.13
C VAL A 70 27.70 9.94 7.71
N GLU A 71 27.79 10.88 6.77
CA GLU A 71 28.30 10.67 5.43
C GLU A 71 29.76 10.17 5.42
N GLU A 72 30.62 10.75 6.26
CA GLU A 72 32.03 10.31 6.40
C GLU A 72 32.18 8.97 7.15
N ARG A 73 31.28 8.68 8.11
CA ARG A 73 31.40 7.50 8.97
C ARG A 73 30.75 6.25 8.39
N PHE A 74 29.78 6.43 7.49
CA PHE A 74 29.01 5.33 6.88
C PHE A 74 29.10 5.27 5.36
N ASP A 75 30.00 6.05 4.73
CA ASP A 75 30.09 6.17 3.26
C ASP A 75 28.70 6.47 2.63
N TYR A 76 27.88 7.27 3.37
CA TYR A 76 26.56 7.66 2.93
C TYR A 76 26.70 8.63 1.76
N ARG A 77 26.75 8.10 0.57
CA ARG A 77 26.50 8.88 -0.64
C ARG A 77 25.00 9.18 -0.64
N PRO A 78 24.56 10.45 -0.70
CA PRO A 78 23.17 10.74 -0.98
C PRO A 78 22.84 10.07 -2.31
N VAL A 79 22.14 8.96 -2.25
CA VAL A 79 21.71 8.25 -3.45
C VAL A 79 20.84 9.22 -4.21
N GLU A 80 21.33 9.67 -5.36
CA GLU A 80 20.58 10.53 -6.25
C GLU A 80 19.25 9.82 -6.55
N GLN A 81 18.22 10.19 -5.76
CA GLN A 81 16.80 9.94 -6.01
C GLN A 81 16.39 8.46 -6.27
N SER A 82 16.84 7.50 -5.46
CA SER A 82 16.18 6.19 -5.49
C SER A 82 14.73 6.33 -5.02
N GLN A 83 13.81 6.09 -5.92
CA GLN A 83 12.38 6.12 -5.65
C GLN A 83 11.86 4.70 -5.47
N VAL A 84 11.10 4.48 -4.40
CA VAL A 84 10.39 3.22 -4.16
C VAL A 84 8.90 3.42 -4.47
N LEU A 85 8.36 2.62 -5.38
CA LEU A 85 6.94 2.59 -5.67
C LEU A 85 6.26 1.49 -4.85
N ALA A 86 5.51 1.87 -3.82
CA ALA A 86 4.71 0.94 -3.04
C ALA A 86 3.30 0.81 -3.64
N VAL A 87 2.94 -0.38 -4.12
CA VAL A 87 1.62 -0.69 -4.69
C VAL A 87 0.83 -1.53 -3.70
N ILE A 88 -0.18 -0.91 -3.06
CA ILE A 88 -1.01 -1.54 -2.03
C ILE A 88 -2.36 -1.90 -2.64
N GLY A 89 -2.54 -3.19 -2.93
CA GLY A 89 -3.77 -3.73 -3.48
C GLY A 89 -4.52 -4.63 -2.50
N SER A 90 -5.41 -5.47 -3.00
CA SER A 90 -6.17 -6.40 -2.18
C SER A 90 -5.62 -7.81 -2.22
N SER A 91 -5.83 -8.56 -1.14
CA SER A 91 -5.61 -10.01 -1.09
C SER A 91 -6.88 -10.79 -1.47
N ARG A 92 -8.06 -10.19 -1.34
CA ARG A 92 -9.37 -10.79 -1.64
C ARG A 92 -9.91 -10.40 -3.01
N GLY A 93 -10.77 -11.26 -3.58
CA GLY A 93 -11.25 -11.14 -4.96
C GLY A 93 -12.45 -10.21 -5.20
N ILE A 94 -13.06 -9.64 -4.16
CA ILE A 94 -14.33 -8.88 -4.25
C ILE A 94 -14.09 -7.37 -4.45
N CYS A 95 -12.98 -6.99 -5.10
CA CYS A 95 -12.62 -5.59 -5.30
C CYS A 95 -12.78 -5.15 -6.77
N GLY A 96 -13.54 -5.86 -7.58
CA GLY A 96 -13.81 -5.52 -8.98
C GLY A 96 -12.53 -5.23 -9.77
N GLN A 97 -12.48 -4.10 -10.45
CA GLN A 97 -11.35 -3.68 -11.29
C GLN A 97 -10.21 -2.99 -10.52
N TYR A 98 -10.32 -2.82 -9.20
CA TYR A 98 -9.37 -2.05 -8.38
C TYR A 98 -7.91 -2.44 -8.62
N ASN A 99 -7.58 -3.75 -8.50
CA ASN A 99 -6.19 -4.20 -8.66
C ASN A 99 -5.65 -4.02 -10.08
N LYS A 100 -6.52 -4.15 -11.10
CA LYS A 100 -6.13 -3.91 -12.49
C LYS A 100 -5.86 -2.43 -12.75
N GLN A 101 -6.68 -1.54 -12.19
CA GLN A 101 -6.46 -0.10 -12.29
C GLN A 101 -5.16 0.32 -11.61
N LEU A 102 -4.86 -0.24 -10.42
CA LEU A 102 -3.59 0.01 -9.73
C LEU A 102 -2.39 -0.46 -10.57
N ALA A 103 -2.46 -1.64 -11.16
CA ALA A 103 -1.38 -2.15 -11.99
C ALA A 103 -1.15 -1.27 -13.24
N ARG A 104 -2.21 -0.78 -13.88
CA ARG A 104 -2.11 0.17 -14.99
C ARG A 104 -1.49 1.50 -14.57
N LEU A 105 -1.93 2.07 -13.44
CA LEU A 105 -1.34 3.29 -12.90
C LEU A 105 0.15 3.11 -12.58
N ALA A 106 0.53 1.95 -12.04
CA ALA A 106 1.93 1.62 -11.82
C ALA A 106 2.71 1.54 -13.14
N ALA A 107 2.14 0.90 -14.17
CA ALA A 107 2.75 0.83 -15.50
C ALA A 107 2.92 2.22 -16.14
N GLU A 108 1.90 3.07 -16.07
CA GLU A 108 1.96 4.46 -16.53
C GLU A 108 3.05 5.26 -15.80
N ARG A 109 3.17 5.06 -14.48
CA ARG A 109 4.21 5.72 -13.67
C ARG A 109 5.61 5.28 -14.10
N MET A 110 5.80 3.99 -14.35
CA MET A 110 7.07 3.44 -14.81
C MET A 110 7.46 3.84 -16.25
N GLN A 111 6.50 4.28 -17.06
CA GLN A 111 6.77 4.79 -18.41
C GLN A 111 7.30 6.24 -18.42
N ARG A 112 7.11 6.97 -17.33
CA ARG A 112 7.63 8.34 -17.19
C ARG A 112 9.12 8.29 -16.89
N LYS A 113 9.95 8.53 -17.90
CA LYS A 113 11.41 8.41 -17.84
C LYS A 113 12.10 9.32 -16.80
N GLU A 114 11.44 10.38 -16.37
CA GLU A 114 12.00 11.39 -15.46
C GLU A 114 12.05 10.94 -13.99
N GLU A 115 11.30 9.91 -13.63
CA GLU A 115 11.16 9.47 -12.24
C GLU A 115 10.98 7.94 -12.16
N LEU A 116 11.85 7.17 -12.81
CA LEU A 116 11.78 5.71 -12.74
C LEU A 116 12.04 5.22 -11.31
N PRO A 117 11.12 4.49 -10.69
CA PRO A 117 11.38 3.91 -9.39
C PRO A 117 12.48 2.85 -9.49
N THR A 118 13.42 2.91 -8.57
CA THR A 118 14.50 1.91 -8.44
C THR A 118 13.92 0.55 -8.05
N GLN A 119 12.84 0.55 -7.28
CA GLN A 119 12.20 -0.66 -6.79
C GLN A 119 10.68 -0.53 -6.72
N VAL A 120 9.96 -1.60 -7.07
CA VAL A 120 8.51 -1.72 -6.90
C VAL A 120 8.21 -2.71 -5.76
N LEU A 121 7.51 -2.27 -4.73
CA LEU A 121 7.02 -3.11 -3.63
C LEU A 121 5.52 -3.38 -3.82
N ALA A 122 5.11 -4.65 -3.81
CA ALA A 122 3.72 -5.02 -4.05
C ALA A 122 3.10 -5.75 -2.85
N PHE A 123 2.01 -5.20 -2.33
CA PHE A 123 1.28 -5.72 -1.16
C PHE A 123 -0.13 -6.16 -1.56
N GLY A 124 -0.42 -7.44 -1.38
CA GLY A 124 -1.70 -8.06 -1.72
C GLY A 124 -1.63 -8.98 -2.94
N VAL A 125 -2.07 -10.22 -2.77
CA VAL A 125 -1.96 -11.29 -3.79
C VAL A 125 -2.62 -10.93 -5.12
N ARG A 126 -3.73 -10.18 -5.08
CA ARG A 126 -4.47 -9.82 -6.30
C ARG A 126 -3.77 -8.74 -7.12
N VAL A 127 -3.16 -7.76 -6.48
CA VAL A 127 -2.40 -6.74 -7.21
C VAL A 127 -1.08 -7.29 -7.74
N GLN A 128 -0.44 -8.20 -7.02
CA GLN A 128 0.77 -8.88 -7.52
C GLN A 128 0.50 -9.60 -8.85
N ARG A 129 -0.62 -10.34 -8.93
CA ARG A 129 -1.04 -10.99 -10.18
C ARG A 129 -1.33 -9.98 -11.30
N ALA A 130 -1.95 -8.86 -10.96
CA ALA A 130 -2.23 -7.81 -11.94
C ALA A 130 -0.94 -7.13 -12.43
N LEU A 131 0.03 -6.87 -11.56
CA LEU A 131 1.35 -6.33 -11.93
C LEU A 131 2.11 -7.29 -12.83
N THR A 132 2.10 -8.60 -12.52
CA THR A 132 2.71 -9.63 -13.39
C THR A 132 2.07 -9.63 -14.79
N GLN A 133 0.74 -9.44 -14.89
CA GLN A 133 0.04 -9.35 -16.18
C GLN A 133 0.45 -8.11 -17.00
N GLU A 134 0.79 -7.01 -16.33
CA GLU A 134 1.32 -5.79 -16.96
C GLU A 134 2.85 -5.84 -17.18
N GLY A 135 3.51 -6.97 -16.88
CA GLY A 135 4.95 -7.16 -17.08
C GLY A 135 5.82 -6.41 -16.07
N ILE A 136 5.27 -5.99 -14.94
CA ILE A 136 6.00 -5.25 -13.90
C ILE A 136 6.65 -6.22 -12.93
N SER A 137 7.97 -6.15 -12.80
CA SER A 137 8.72 -6.84 -11.75
C SER A 137 8.57 -6.12 -10.42
N PHE A 138 8.41 -6.86 -9.34
CA PHE A 138 8.24 -6.30 -7.99
C PHE A 138 8.89 -7.20 -6.94
N THR A 139 9.23 -6.60 -5.81
CA THR A 139 9.66 -7.29 -4.59
C THR A 139 8.55 -7.21 -3.54
N GLY A 140 8.53 -8.18 -2.62
CA GLY A 140 7.50 -8.28 -1.59
C GLY A 140 6.40 -9.27 -1.95
N GLN A 141 6.15 -10.22 -1.07
CA GLN A 141 5.13 -11.28 -1.22
C GLN A 141 4.15 -11.27 -0.05
N ASP A 142 3.96 -10.13 0.58
CA ASP A 142 3.15 -10.07 1.78
C ASP A 142 1.65 -10.07 1.49
N THR A 143 0.95 -10.98 2.12
CA THR A 143 -0.50 -10.95 2.23
C THR A 143 -0.90 -9.89 3.26
N LEU A 144 -1.80 -9.00 2.86
CA LEU A 144 -2.41 -8.06 3.80
C LEU A 144 -3.26 -8.85 4.81
N GLY A 145 -2.86 -8.84 6.07
CA GLY A 145 -3.63 -9.42 7.16
C GLY A 145 -4.90 -8.62 7.48
N HIS A 146 -5.72 -9.14 8.38
CA HIS A 146 -6.96 -8.48 8.80
C HIS A 146 -6.80 -7.86 10.18
N GLY A 147 -7.34 -6.65 10.36
CA GLY A 147 -7.34 -5.94 11.62
C GLY A 147 -6.25 -4.87 11.76
N SER A 148 -6.10 -4.31 12.97
CA SER A 148 -5.16 -3.20 13.23
C SER A 148 -3.72 -3.65 13.48
N MET A 149 -3.52 -4.79 14.11
CA MET A 149 -2.16 -5.34 14.35
C MET A 149 -1.46 -5.67 13.03
N PRO A 150 -2.10 -6.36 12.08
CA PRO A 150 -1.50 -6.59 10.76
C PRO A 150 -1.14 -5.31 9.99
N ALA A 151 -1.89 -4.21 10.19
CA ALA A 151 -1.55 -2.94 9.57
C ALA A 151 -0.26 -2.33 10.15
N TYR A 152 -0.07 -2.44 11.46
CA TYR A 152 1.16 -1.99 12.13
C TYR A 152 2.37 -2.84 11.70
N ASP A 153 2.23 -4.17 11.68
CA ASP A 153 3.27 -5.08 11.22
C ASP A 153 3.62 -4.84 9.75
N LEU A 154 2.62 -4.54 8.92
CA LEU A 154 2.82 -4.18 7.52
C LEU A 154 3.61 -2.86 7.41
N ALA A 155 3.23 -1.84 8.16
CA ALA A 155 3.94 -0.55 8.18
C ALA A 155 5.40 -0.73 8.63
N ALA A 156 5.65 -1.51 9.67
CA ALA A 156 6.99 -1.79 10.16
C ALA A 156 7.84 -2.57 9.13
N ARG A 157 7.23 -3.50 8.37
CA ARG A 157 7.90 -4.21 7.27
C ARG A 157 8.18 -3.30 6.08
N LEU A 158 7.22 -2.47 5.70
CA LEU A 158 7.38 -1.43 4.67
C LEU A 158 8.57 -0.53 4.98
N MET A 159 8.64 -0.03 6.21
CA MET A 159 9.75 0.83 6.65
C MET A 159 11.09 0.11 6.56
N ARG A 160 11.19 -1.15 6.99
CA ARG A 160 12.43 -1.93 6.88
C ARG A 160 12.84 -2.17 5.42
N GLN A 161 11.90 -2.58 4.58
CA GLN A 161 12.17 -2.82 3.16
C GLN A 161 12.53 -1.53 2.42
N TRP A 162 11.86 -0.44 2.74
CA TRP A 162 12.17 0.87 2.19
C TRP A 162 13.56 1.36 2.60
N SER A 163 13.89 1.24 3.90
CA SER A 163 15.22 1.61 4.38
C SER A 163 16.32 0.76 3.73
N ALA A 164 16.10 -0.54 3.55
CA ALA A 164 17.04 -1.41 2.85
C ALA A 164 17.20 -1.01 1.38
N ALA A 165 16.09 -0.76 0.67
CA ALA A 165 16.11 -0.35 -0.73
C ALA A 165 16.84 0.98 -0.96
N ILE A 166 16.77 1.92 0.00
CA ILE A 166 17.50 3.19 -0.05
C ILE A 166 18.99 2.99 0.22
N GLN A 167 19.37 1.98 1.01
CA GLN A 167 20.78 1.69 1.32
C GLN A 167 21.49 0.91 0.21
N GLU A 168 20.76 0.14 -0.58
CA GLU A 168 21.31 -0.70 -1.66
C GLU A 168 21.38 0.04 -3.02
N GLY A 169 20.70 1.16 -3.19
CA GLY A 169 20.69 1.98 -4.42
C GLY A 169 21.65 3.13 -4.36
#